data_0d946323d8a1a2dcb5976bf6070f4a6f
#
_entry.id   0d946323d8a1a2dcb5976bf6070f4a6f
#
_cell.length_a   1.000
_cell.length_b   1.000
_cell.length_c   1.000
_cell.angle_alpha   90.00
_cell.angle_beta   90.00
_cell.angle_gamma   90.00
#
_symmetry.space_group_name_H-M   'P 1'
#
loop_
_entity.id
_entity.type
_entity.pdbx_description
1 polymer ?
#
loop_
_entity_poly.entity_id
_entity_poly.type
_entity_poly.pdbx_seq_one_letter_code
_entity_poly.pdbx_strand_id
1 'polypeptide(L)'
;MDVFISYRRDGGYALARLLYECLKKENISTFLDLEELRSGPFNEKLYNAIENAENFLLILPQHALDRCVNDDDWLRLEVEHALKFKKNIIPIMADDFTFPTQLPQSMRAF
;
A
#
# COMPACT_ATOMS: atom_id res chain seq x y z
N MET A 1 2.83 -12.69 9.56
CA MET A 1 1.97 -11.52 9.32
C MET A 1 1.13 -11.75 8.09
N ASP A 2 -0.16 -11.53 8.19
CA ASP A 2 -1.07 -11.89 7.11
C ASP A 2 -1.30 -10.78 6.09
N VAL A 3 -1.31 -9.52 6.54
CA VAL A 3 -1.73 -8.39 5.70
C VAL A 3 -0.82 -7.18 5.92
N PHE A 4 -0.43 -6.55 4.82
CA PHE A 4 0.21 -5.23 4.79
C PHE A 4 -0.75 -4.26 4.13
N ILE A 5 -1.03 -3.13 4.78
CA ILE A 5 -1.89 -2.09 4.20
C ILE A 5 -1.01 -0.96 3.67
N SER A 6 -1.08 -0.75 2.35
CA SER A 6 -0.40 0.34 1.65
C SER A 6 -1.42 1.43 1.36
N TYR A 7 -1.14 2.65 1.76
CA TYR A 7 -2.08 3.76 1.60
C TYR A 7 -1.35 5.08 1.50
N ARG A 8 -2.01 6.03 0.87
CA ARG A 8 -1.52 7.40 0.83
C ARG A 8 -2.27 8.18 1.92
N ARG A 9 -1.54 8.91 2.77
CA ARG A 9 -2.16 9.66 3.87
C ARG A 9 -3.22 10.62 3.37
N ASP A 10 -2.92 11.33 2.28
CA ASP A 10 -3.91 12.22 1.67
C ASP A 10 -5.06 11.39 1.09
N GLY A 11 -6.21 11.47 1.74
CA GLY A 11 -7.43 10.83 1.28
C GLY A 11 -7.56 9.34 1.63
N GLY A 12 -6.50 8.68 2.09
CA GLY A 12 -6.52 7.23 2.34
C GLY A 12 -6.49 6.80 3.79
N TYR A 13 -6.16 7.72 4.69
CA TYR A 13 -5.90 7.36 6.09
C TYR A 13 -7.12 6.76 6.79
N ALA A 14 -8.29 7.41 6.65
CA ALA A 14 -9.49 6.96 7.36
C ALA A 14 -9.90 5.55 6.96
N LEU A 15 -9.88 5.24 5.66
CA LEU A 15 -10.24 3.91 5.18
C LEU A 15 -9.21 2.87 5.61
N ALA A 16 -7.91 3.22 5.51
CA ALA A 16 -6.84 2.32 5.94
C ALA A 16 -6.99 1.98 7.42
N ARG A 17 -7.27 2.98 8.25
CA ARG A 17 -7.45 2.77 9.69
C ARG A 17 -8.68 1.92 9.99
N LEU A 18 -9.78 2.16 9.30
CA LEU A 18 -10.98 1.36 9.45
C LEU A 18 -10.71 -0.11 9.12
N LEU A 19 -10.06 -0.36 8.01
CA LEU A 19 -9.72 -1.74 7.61
C LEU A 19 -8.78 -2.39 8.61
N TYR A 20 -7.80 -1.66 9.11
CA TYR A 20 -6.88 -2.16 10.13
C TYR A 20 -7.66 -2.61 11.38
N GLU A 21 -8.58 -1.79 11.88
CA GLU A 21 -9.37 -2.12 13.04
C GLU A 21 -10.28 -3.34 12.80
N CYS A 22 -10.88 -3.44 11.61
CA CYS A 22 -11.73 -4.57 11.26
C CYS A 22 -10.92 -5.87 11.19
N LEU A 23 -9.76 -5.84 10.57
CA LEU A 23 -8.91 -7.02 10.46
C LEU A 23 -8.39 -7.46 11.82
N LYS A 24 -8.02 -6.50 12.66
CA LYS A 24 -7.57 -6.79 14.02
C LYS A 24 -8.65 -7.46 14.84
N LYS A 25 -9.89 -7.04 14.68
CA LYS A 25 -11.06 -7.65 15.35
C LYS A 25 -11.23 -9.11 14.96
N GLU A 26 -10.89 -9.45 13.72
CA GLU A 26 -10.97 -10.83 13.21
C GLU A 26 -9.70 -11.64 13.50
N ASN A 27 -8.81 -11.11 14.35
CA ASN A 27 -7.54 -11.74 14.70
C ASN A 27 -6.60 -11.95 13.52
N ILE A 28 -6.69 -11.08 12.50
CA ILE A 28 -5.81 -11.12 11.34
C ILE A 28 -4.62 -10.20 11.60
N SER A 29 -3.42 -10.76 11.59
CA SER A 29 -2.19 -10.00 11.81
C SER A 29 -1.98 -9.00 10.67
N THR A 30 -1.96 -7.71 10.98
CA THR A 30 -1.97 -6.63 9.99
C THR A 30 -0.92 -5.58 10.31
N PHE A 31 -0.16 -5.17 9.31
CA PHE A 31 0.78 -4.05 9.42
C PHE A 31 0.14 -2.80 8.83
N LEU A 32 0.11 -1.73 9.61
CA LEU A 32 -0.29 -0.39 9.18
C LEU A 32 0.74 0.60 9.70
N ASP A 33 1.37 1.36 8.79
CA ASP A 33 2.38 2.33 9.17
C ASP A 33 1.73 3.59 9.75
N LEU A 34 1.69 3.66 11.07
CA LEU A 34 1.17 4.82 11.80
C LEU A 34 2.27 5.83 12.18
N GLU A 35 3.54 5.41 12.06
CA GLU A 35 4.68 6.20 12.53
C GLU A 35 5.41 6.92 11.40
N GLU A 36 4.91 6.84 10.17
CA GLU A 36 5.54 7.45 9.00
C GLU A 36 6.98 6.99 8.79
N LEU A 37 7.19 5.68 8.79
CA LEU A 37 8.51 5.08 8.65
C LEU A 37 9.08 5.17 7.24
N ARG A 38 8.65 6.13 6.44
CA ARG A 38 8.93 6.24 5.01
C ARG A 38 10.11 7.14 4.69
N SER A 39 11.11 7.16 5.57
CA SER A 39 12.31 7.96 5.32
C SER A 39 13.51 7.35 6.02
N GLY A 40 14.68 7.55 5.40
CA GLY A 40 15.95 7.14 5.97
C GLY A 40 16.04 5.65 6.26
N PRO A 41 16.60 5.27 7.42
CA PRO A 41 16.84 3.86 7.73
C PRO A 41 15.57 3.06 8.02
N PHE A 42 14.40 3.73 8.12
CA PHE A 42 13.16 3.06 8.48
C PHE A 42 12.49 2.34 7.30
N ASN A 43 12.94 2.58 6.07
CA ASN A 43 12.39 1.90 4.90
C ASN A 43 12.60 0.39 4.94
N GLU A 44 13.66 -0.08 5.58
CA GLU A 44 13.93 -1.50 5.72
C GLU A 44 12.84 -2.21 6.50
N LYS A 45 12.32 -1.58 7.55
CA LYS A 45 11.22 -2.13 8.33
C LYS A 45 9.96 -2.29 7.49
N LEU A 46 9.66 -1.30 6.63
CA LEU A 46 8.52 -1.39 5.71
C LEU A 46 8.69 -2.52 4.71
N TYR A 47 9.86 -2.62 4.10
CA TYR A 47 10.13 -3.68 3.13
C TYR A 47 10.06 -5.07 3.77
N ASN A 48 10.59 -5.23 4.97
CA ASN A 48 10.49 -6.49 5.69
C ASN A 48 9.03 -6.85 6.00
N ALA A 49 8.21 -5.88 6.34
CA ALA A 49 6.79 -6.11 6.59
C ALA A 49 6.07 -6.58 5.33
N ILE A 50 6.39 -5.99 4.17
CA ILE A 50 5.83 -6.43 2.89
C ILE A 50 6.25 -7.87 2.59
N GLU A 51 7.53 -8.18 2.76
CA GLU A 51 8.08 -9.51 2.48
C GLU A 51 7.45 -10.59 3.35
N ASN A 52 7.09 -10.26 4.58
CA ASN A 52 6.51 -11.21 5.52
C ASN A 52 4.99 -11.29 5.45
N ALA A 53 4.33 -10.41 4.73
CA ALA A 53 2.88 -10.45 4.56
C ALA A 53 2.53 -11.34 3.38
N GLU A 54 1.41 -12.04 3.48
CA GLU A 54 0.88 -12.83 2.35
C GLU A 54 0.05 -11.94 1.42
N ASN A 55 -0.68 -11.01 1.98
CA ASN A 55 -1.61 -10.15 1.25
C ASN A 55 -1.21 -8.69 1.39
N PHE A 56 -1.32 -7.95 0.30
CA PHE A 56 -0.98 -6.54 0.21
C PHE A 56 -2.25 -5.79 -0.18
N LEU A 57 -2.84 -5.07 0.77
CA LEU A 57 -4.04 -4.26 0.51
C LEU A 57 -3.60 -2.88 0.05
N LEU A 58 -4.00 -2.51 -1.15
CA LEU A 58 -3.68 -1.22 -1.74
C LEU A 58 -4.91 -0.32 -1.70
N ILE A 59 -4.86 0.71 -0.88
CA ILE A 59 -5.99 1.62 -0.69
C ILE A 59 -5.93 2.70 -1.75
N LEU A 60 -6.96 2.80 -2.57
CA LEU A 60 -7.01 3.68 -3.73
C LEU A 60 -8.16 4.69 -3.66
N PRO A 61 -8.01 5.77 -2.88
CA PRO A 61 -8.90 6.92 -3.04
C PRO A 61 -8.59 7.64 -4.34
N GLN A 62 -9.43 8.61 -4.71
CA GLN A 62 -9.19 9.43 -5.90
C GLN A 62 -7.78 10.02 -5.88
N HIS A 63 -7.09 9.99 -7.01
CA HIS A 63 -5.73 10.52 -7.19
C HIS A 63 -4.62 9.77 -6.44
N ALA A 64 -4.92 8.60 -5.88
CA ALA A 64 -3.93 7.85 -5.08
C ALA A 64 -2.68 7.48 -5.88
N LEU A 65 -2.82 7.23 -7.17
CA LEU A 65 -1.69 6.80 -8.01
C LEU A 65 -1.06 7.93 -8.83
N ASP A 66 -1.52 9.17 -8.67
CA ASP A 66 -1.05 10.28 -9.50
C ASP A 66 0.43 10.58 -9.30
N ARG A 67 0.94 10.42 -8.08
CA ARG A 67 2.36 10.67 -7.77
C ARG A 67 3.28 9.52 -8.17
N CYS A 68 2.72 8.40 -8.61
CA CYS A 68 3.51 7.22 -8.92
C CYS A 68 4.38 7.38 -10.17
N VAL A 69 4.23 8.49 -10.92
CA VAL A 69 5.17 8.82 -11.99
C VAL A 69 6.56 9.12 -11.46
N ASN A 70 6.68 9.49 -10.19
CA ASN A 70 7.96 9.81 -9.56
C ASN A 70 8.63 8.55 -9.03
N ASP A 71 9.90 8.35 -9.35
CA ASP A 71 10.66 7.17 -8.95
C ASP A 71 10.79 7.00 -7.44
N ASP A 72 10.75 8.11 -6.69
CA ASP A 72 10.92 8.14 -5.25
C ASP A 72 9.59 8.12 -4.48
N ASP A 73 8.47 8.00 -5.16
CA ASP A 73 7.17 7.95 -4.50
C ASP A 73 7.04 6.66 -3.67
N TRP A 74 6.75 6.78 -2.39
CA TRP A 74 6.71 5.64 -1.48
C TRP A 74 5.64 4.62 -1.82
N LEU A 75 4.45 5.05 -2.27
CA LEU A 75 3.42 4.11 -2.65
C LEU A 75 3.88 3.25 -3.83
N ARG A 76 4.53 3.89 -4.82
CA ARG A 76 5.13 3.19 -5.95
C ARG A 76 6.16 2.17 -5.49
N LEU A 77 7.07 2.57 -4.58
CA LEU A 77 8.11 1.69 -4.08
C LEU A 77 7.53 0.48 -3.35
N GLU A 78 6.48 0.70 -2.56
CA GLU A 78 5.81 -0.39 -1.84
C GLU A 78 5.14 -1.38 -2.80
N VAL A 79 4.44 -0.86 -3.82
CA VAL A 79 3.79 -1.72 -4.82
C VAL A 79 4.82 -2.50 -5.63
N GLU A 80 5.90 -1.84 -6.06
CA GLU A 80 6.96 -2.50 -6.79
C GLU A 80 7.59 -3.62 -5.97
N HIS A 81 7.79 -3.39 -4.69
CA HIS A 81 8.35 -4.40 -3.79
C HIS A 81 7.41 -5.59 -3.62
N ALA A 82 6.11 -5.32 -3.47
CA ALA A 82 5.10 -6.38 -3.37
C ALA A 82 5.05 -7.23 -4.63
N LEU A 83 5.15 -6.60 -5.81
CA LEU A 83 5.18 -7.31 -7.09
C LEU A 83 6.44 -8.17 -7.21
N LYS A 84 7.58 -7.63 -6.79
CA LYS A 84 8.85 -8.37 -6.82
C LYS A 84 8.78 -9.65 -6.00
N PHE A 85 8.12 -9.61 -4.86
CA PHE A 85 7.98 -10.76 -3.96
C PHE A 85 6.69 -11.54 -4.20
N LYS A 86 5.99 -11.27 -5.29
CA LYS A 86 4.82 -12.03 -5.74
C LYS A 86 3.71 -12.08 -4.70
N LYS A 87 3.48 -10.97 -4.02
CA LYS A 87 2.40 -10.89 -3.03
C LYS A 87 1.05 -10.81 -3.72
N ASN A 88 0.01 -11.25 -3.00
CA ASN A 88 -1.36 -11.11 -3.46
C ASN A 88 -1.80 -9.67 -3.23
N ILE A 89 -1.87 -8.88 -4.31
CA ILE A 89 -2.23 -7.46 -4.22
C ILE A 89 -3.74 -7.32 -4.40
N ILE A 90 -4.40 -6.77 -3.40
CA ILE A 90 -5.84 -6.57 -3.38
C ILE A 90 -6.10 -5.07 -3.39
N PRO A 91 -6.50 -4.49 -4.54
CA PRO A 91 -6.82 -3.07 -4.60
C PRO A 91 -8.19 -2.81 -3.98
N ILE A 92 -8.27 -1.78 -3.15
CA ILE A 92 -9.52 -1.31 -2.54
C ILE A 92 -9.77 0.08 -3.10
N MET A 93 -10.62 0.16 -4.11
CA MET A 93 -10.87 1.39 -4.88
C MET A 93 -12.09 2.12 -4.34
N ALA A 94 -11.93 3.43 -4.10
CA ALA A 94 -13.08 4.28 -3.82
C ALA A 94 -13.91 4.45 -5.09
N ASP A 95 -15.18 4.81 -4.94
CA ASP A 95 -16.12 4.95 -6.05
C ASP A 95 -15.65 5.95 -7.11
N ASP A 96 -14.94 6.99 -6.70
CA ASP A 96 -14.44 8.04 -7.58
C ASP A 96 -13.02 7.81 -8.08
N PHE A 97 -12.43 6.66 -7.76
CA PHE A 97 -11.06 6.37 -8.20
C PHE A 97 -11.02 6.05 -9.69
N THR A 98 -10.05 6.64 -10.39
CA THR A 98 -9.73 6.30 -11.78
C THR A 98 -8.23 6.09 -11.91
N PHE A 99 -7.81 5.15 -12.77
CA PHE A 99 -6.40 4.94 -13.02
C PHE A 99 -5.83 6.13 -13.81
N PRO A 100 -4.62 6.61 -13.43
CA PRO A 100 -3.97 7.66 -14.21
C PRO A 100 -3.54 7.15 -15.57
N THR A 101 -3.44 8.05 -16.55
CA THR A 101 -3.02 7.69 -17.90
C THR A 101 -1.54 7.32 -17.99
N GLN A 102 -0.73 7.74 -17.02
CA GLN A 102 0.71 7.56 -17.01
C GLN A 102 1.19 6.70 -15.85
N LEU A 103 0.56 5.56 -15.66
CA LEU A 103 1.01 4.63 -14.61
C LEU A 103 2.32 3.97 -15.04
N PRO A 104 3.36 3.96 -14.17
CA PRO A 104 4.62 3.29 -14.50
C PRO A 104 4.43 1.82 -14.85
N GLN A 105 5.19 1.35 -15.82
CA GLN A 105 5.09 -0.04 -16.25
C GLN A 105 5.35 -1.03 -15.12
N SER A 106 6.24 -0.67 -14.19
CA SER A 106 6.56 -1.50 -13.02
C SER A 106 5.37 -1.73 -12.10
N MET A 107 4.29 -0.95 -12.23
CA MET A 107 3.10 -1.06 -11.40
C MET A 107 1.90 -1.66 -12.13
N ARG A 108 2.03 -1.98 -13.41
CA ARG A 108 0.86 -2.36 -14.23
C ARG A 108 0.41 -3.81 -14.04
N ALA A 109 1.14 -4.59 -13.26
CA ALA A 109 0.89 -6.02 -13.10
C ALA A 109 -0.05 -6.39 -11.93
N PHE A 110 -0.55 -5.40 -11.19
CA PHE A 110 -1.46 -5.72 -10.08
C PHE A 110 -2.92 -5.71 -10.48
#